data_e8f57beb9cf3091ef526ee7da063615a
#
_entry.id   e8f57beb9cf3091ef526ee7da063615a
#
_cell.length_a   1.000
_cell.length_b   1.000
_cell.length_c   1.000
_cell.angle_alpha   90.00
_cell.angle_beta   90.00
_cell.angle_gamma   90.00
#
_symmetry.space_group_name_H-M   'P 1'
#
loop_
_entity.id
_entity.type
_entity.pdbx_description
1 polymer ?
#
loop_
_entity_poly.entity_id
_entity_poly.type
_entity_poly.pdbx_seq_one_letter_code
_entity_poly.pdbx_strand_id
1 'polypeptide(L)'
;MNSDPEEEAELPYEIGQAASVGDFERVKAWLAGGSASAPRSINSSGDHDWTLLHWTAARARSPEYIEFARYLISQGARVDAKTCHGWTTLHLACGFTGDATPVVVSMLSLLVATGATVNMEATYGHTPLFKIDRVSESTIDIVTILPRAGASLDFTHRQGWTRSFEEHLNQHIYNPSSAHVGAIRDLVASVRAAGSWKAHCRLPHKQILRLRSLVARGRVKLPRARRRSPRGRDTRQERALEFLVRQGDNGIVWNILSFWRATY
;
A
#
# COMPACT_ATOMS: atom_id res chain seq x y z
N MET A 1 -7.28 -18.47 -40.78
CA MET A 1 -7.94 -19.24 -39.75
C MET A 1 -7.94 -18.38 -38.51
N ASN A 2 -9.01 -17.60 -38.37
CA ASN A 2 -9.23 -16.80 -37.13
C ASN A 2 -9.74 -17.81 -36.10
N SER A 3 -8.92 -18.14 -35.12
CA SER A 3 -9.40 -18.80 -33.93
C SER A 3 -10.26 -17.75 -33.20
N ASP A 4 -11.58 -17.97 -33.21
CA ASP A 4 -12.51 -17.27 -32.36
C ASP A 4 -11.95 -17.32 -30.92
N PRO A 5 -11.97 -16.21 -30.17
CA PRO A 5 -11.62 -16.26 -28.77
C PRO A 5 -12.55 -17.29 -28.11
N GLU A 6 -11.97 -18.34 -27.51
CA GLU A 6 -12.73 -19.31 -26.72
C GLU A 6 -13.64 -18.49 -25.78
N GLU A 7 -14.96 -18.66 -25.90
CA GLU A 7 -15.93 -18.02 -25.02
C GLU A 7 -15.64 -18.51 -23.60
N GLU A 8 -14.83 -17.75 -22.86
CA GLU A 8 -14.62 -18.01 -21.44
C GLU A 8 -16.00 -17.92 -20.76
N ALA A 9 -16.35 -18.92 -19.98
CA ALA A 9 -17.62 -18.91 -19.28
C ALA A 9 -17.72 -17.68 -18.38
N GLU A 10 -18.81 -16.91 -18.53
CA GLU A 10 -19.07 -15.74 -17.73
C GLU A 10 -19.09 -16.09 -16.23
N LEU A 11 -18.54 -15.23 -15.38
CA LEU A 11 -18.58 -15.39 -13.92
C LEU A 11 -20.00 -15.11 -13.42
N PRO A 12 -20.74 -16.09 -12.89
CA PRO A 12 -22.07 -15.83 -12.36
C PRO A 12 -21.99 -14.85 -11.18
N TYR A 13 -22.92 -13.89 -11.13
CA TYR A 13 -23.00 -12.91 -10.05
C TYR A 13 -22.99 -13.55 -8.66
N GLU A 14 -23.70 -14.68 -8.49
CA GLU A 14 -23.77 -15.43 -7.23
C GLU A 14 -22.41 -15.96 -6.75
N ILE A 15 -21.52 -16.31 -7.69
CA ILE A 15 -20.17 -16.78 -7.37
C ILE A 15 -19.26 -15.59 -7.02
N GLY A 16 -19.41 -14.45 -7.72
CA GLY A 16 -18.79 -13.21 -7.32
C GLY A 16 -19.21 -12.75 -5.92
N GLN A 17 -20.52 -12.83 -5.64
CA GLN A 17 -21.06 -12.54 -4.31
C GLN A 17 -20.53 -13.51 -3.26
N ALA A 18 -20.45 -14.82 -3.53
CA ALA A 18 -19.83 -15.79 -2.64
C ALA A 18 -18.40 -15.42 -2.28
N ALA A 19 -17.59 -14.99 -3.26
CA ALA A 19 -16.23 -14.48 -3.02
C ALA A 19 -16.23 -13.23 -2.11
N SER A 20 -17.23 -12.34 -2.28
CA SER A 20 -17.34 -11.11 -1.50
C SER A 20 -17.74 -11.34 -0.02
N VAL A 21 -18.46 -12.39 0.28
CA VAL A 21 -18.89 -12.74 1.65
C VAL A 21 -17.96 -13.75 2.33
N GLY A 22 -16.95 -14.27 1.62
CA GLY A 22 -15.98 -15.19 2.17
C GLY A 22 -16.36 -16.68 2.04
N ASP A 23 -17.37 -17.03 1.22
CA ASP A 23 -17.72 -18.42 0.90
C ASP A 23 -16.77 -18.97 -0.18
N PHE A 24 -15.51 -19.12 0.21
CA PHE A 24 -14.45 -19.54 -0.72
C PHE A 24 -14.58 -20.99 -1.17
N GLU A 25 -15.20 -21.83 -0.38
CA GLU A 25 -15.44 -23.24 -0.76
C GLU A 25 -16.41 -23.35 -1.94
N ARG A 26 -17.46 -22.54 -1.93
CA ARG A 26 -18.40 -22.44 -3.05
C ARG A 26 -17.71 -21.95 -4.33
N VAL A 27 -16.81 -20.97 -4.21
CA VAL A 27 -16.03 -20.46 -5.35
C VAL A 27 -15.07 -21.53 -5.89
N LYS A 28 -14.37 -22.26 -5.03
CA LYS A 28 -13.47 -23.37 -5.42
C LYS A 28 -14.26 -24.50 -6.08
N ALA A 29 -15.42 -24.86 -5.54
CA ALA A 29 -16.29 -25.88 -6.12
C ALA A 29 -16.78 -25.45 -7.51
N TRP A 30 -17.11 -24.17 -7.70
CA TRP A 30 -17.46 -23.64 -9.02
C TRP A 30 -16.28 -23.73 -9.99
N LEU A 31 -15.09 -23.32 -9.60
CA LEU A 31 -13.88 -23.42 -10.44
C LEU A 31 -13.58 -24.87 -10.85
N ALA A 32 -13.76 -25.82 -9.93
CA ALA A 32 -13.52 -27.25 -10.18
C ALA A 32 -14.59 -27.89 -11.07
N GLY A 33 -15.78 -27.31 -11.17
CA GLY A 33 -16.95 -27.91 -11.84
C GLY A 33 -17.06 -27.57 -13.32
N GLY A 34 -16.05 -26.99 -13.99
CA GLY A 34 -16.05 -26.72 -15.42
C GLY A 34 -16.05 -28.01 -16.27
N SER A 35 -16.76 -28.02 -17.41
CA SER A 35 -16.75 -29.10 -18.38
C SER A 35 -15.74 -28.81 -19.50
N ALA A 36 -15.35 -29.82 -20.25
CA ALA A 36 -14.46 -29.64 -21.41
C ALA A 36 -15.06 -28.72 -22.50
N SER A 37 -16.40 -28.61 -22.56
CA SER A 37 -17.12 -27.73 -23.50
C SER A 37 -17.36 -26.32 -22.99
N ALA A 38 -17.18 -26.08 -21.69
CA ALA A 38 -17.28 -24.74 -21.05
C ALA A 38 -16.29 -24.65 -19.88
N PRO A 39 -15.00 -24.48 -20.17
CA PRO A 39 -14.00 -24.36 -19.12
C PRO A 39 -14.24 -23.09 -18.33
N ARG A 40 -14.24 -23.21 -17.01
CA ARG A 40 -14.34 -22.06 -16.09
C ARG A 40 -12.94 -21.53 -15.87
N SER A 41 -12.74 -20.28 -16.29
CA SER A 41 -11.45 -19.61 -16.14
C SER A 41 -11.36 -18.90 -14.79
N ILE A 42 -10.18 -18.92 -14.18
CA ILE A 42 -9.87 -18.13 -12.99
C ILE A 42 -10.00 -16.61 -13.27
N ASN A 43 -9.93 -16.24 -14.56
CA ASN A 43 -10.03 -14.88 -15.06
C ASN A 43 -11.42 -14.56 -15.65
N SER A 44 -12.39 -15.49 -15.55
CA SER A 44 -13.77 -15.20 -15.92
C SER A 44 -14.24 -13.91 -15.25
N SER A 45 -14.86 -13.04 -16.02
CA SER A 45 -15.49 -11.83 -15.53
C SER A 45 -16.99 -11.92 -15.64
N GLY A 46 -17.68 -11.27 -14.73
CA GLY A 46 -19.13 -11.15 -14.71
C GLY A 46 -19.55 -9.69 -14.87
N ASP A 47 -20.64 -9.31 -14.21
CA ASP A 47 -21.13 -7.95 -14.24
C ASP A 47 -20.03 -6.91 -14.05
N HIS A 48 -20.03 -5.90 -14.92
CA HIS A 48 -19.03 -4.82 -14.91
C HIS A 48 -17.58 -5.27 -15.06
N ASP A 49 -17.32 -6.41 -15.69
CA ASP A 49 -15.99 -7.02 -15.87
C ASP A 49 -15.28 -7.34 -14.54
N TRP A 50 -16.04 -7.61 -13.50
CA TRP A 50 -15.47 -8.01 -12.22
C TRP A 50 -15.02 -9.47 -12.25
N THR A 51 -13.75 -9.71 -11.92
CA THR A 51 -13.18 -11.05 -11.71
C THR A 51 -13.30 -11.46 -10.24
N LEU A 52 -13.05 -12.74 -9.95
CA LEU A 52 -13.01 -13.26 -8.57
C LEU A 52 -12.03 -12.47 -7.68
N LEU A 53 -10.88 -12.07 -8.25
CA LEU A 53 -9.88 -11.30 -7.51
C LEU A 53 -10.39 -9.89 -7.17
N HIS A 54 -11.17 -9.25 -8.04
CA HIS A 54 -11.83 -7.98 -7.77
C HIS A 54 -12.80 -8.08 -6.57
N TRP A 55 -13.68 -9.10 -6.59
CA TRP A 55 -14.64 -9.34 -5.50
C TRP A 55 -13.93 -9.61 -4.16
N THR A 56 -12.89 -10.43 -4.19
CA THR A 56 -12.10 -10.78 -3.00
C THR A 56 -11.41 -9.54 -2.39
N ALA A 57 -10.76 -8.72 -3.21
CA ALA A 57 -10.01 -7.56 -2.74
C ALA A 57 -10.90 -6.41 -2.27
N ALA A 58 -12.03 -6.17 -2.96
CA ALA A 58 -12.99 -5.12 -2.59
C ALA A 58 -13.65 -5.35 -1.22
N ARG A 59 -13.66 -6.58 -0.72
CA ARG A 59 -14.35 -6.97 0.52
C ARG A 59 -13.46 -7.64 1.55
N ALA A 60 -12.13 -7.48 1.42
CA ALA A 60 -11.17 -8.08 2.34
C ALA A 60 -11.38 -7.60 3.79
N ARG A 61 -11.93 -8.48 4.65
CA ARG A 61 -12.29 -8.17 6.04
C ARG A 61 -11.56 -9.04 7.06
N SER A 62 -11.05 -10.17 6.63
CA SER A 62 -10.36 -11.15 7.48
C SER A 62 -9.14 -11.75 6.78
N PRO A 63 -8.21 -12.38 7.51
CA PRO A 63 -7.00 -12.97 6.92
C PRO A 63 -7.28 -14.02 5.83
N GLU A 64 -8.42 -14.71 5.90
CA GLU A 64 -8.82 -15.73 4.93
C GLU A 64 -8.95 -15.15 3.51
N TYR A 65 -9.35 -13.86 3.37
CA TYR A 65 -9.37 -13.17 2.08
C TYR A 65 -7.98 -13.04 1.47
N ILE A 66 -6.95 -12.85 2.30
CA ILE A 66 -5.56 -12.76 1.83
C ILE A 66 -5.09 -14.13 1.32
N GLU A 67 -5.39 -15.19 2.05
CA GLU A 67 -5.05 -16.55 1.65
C GLU A 67 -5.79 -16.95 0.36
N PHE A 68 -7.06 -16.57 0.25
CA PHE A 68 -7.83 -16.83 -0.96
C PHE A 68 -7.33 -16.00 -2.16
N ALA A 69 -6.99 -14.71 -1.98
CA ALA A 69 -6.36 -13.92 -3.02
C ALA A 69 -5.02 -14.53 -3.47
N ARG A 70 -4.21 -15.01 -2.53
CA ARG A 70 -2.96 -15.74 -2.81
C ARG A 70 -3.23 -17.00 -3.62
N TYR A 71 -4.26 -17.78 -3.26
CA TYR A 71 -4.69 -18.94 -4.02
C TYR A 71 -5.08 -18.55 -5.45
N LEU A 72 -5.96 -17.55 -5.64
CA LEU A 72 -6.38 -17.09 -6.97
C LEU A 72 -5.18 -16.68 -7.83
N ILE A 73 -4.25 -15.90 -7.26
CA ILE A 73 -3.03 -15.46 -7.96
C ILE A 73 -2.14 -16.65 -8.32
N SER A 74 -2.00 -17.64 -7.43
CA SER A 74 -1.23 -18.86 -7.71
C SER A 74 -1.85 -19.72 -8.82
N GLN A 75 -3.16 -19.61 -9.04
CA GLN A 75 -3.89 -20.26 -10.14
C GLN A 75 -3.88 -19.43 -11.43
N GLY A 76 -3.16 -18.30 -11.47
CA GLY A 76 -3.01 -17.48 -12.66
C GLY A 76 -4.02 -16.35 -12.79
N ALA A 77 -4.64 -15.90 -11.69
CA ALA A 77 -5.50 -14.71 -11.72
C ALA A 77 -4.71 -13.47 -12.16
N ARG A 78 -5.25 -12.72 -13.11
CA ARG A 78 -4.65 -11.47 -13.62
C ARG A 78 -4.82 -10.36 -12.58
N VAL A 79 -3.70 -9.98 -11.95
CA VAL A 79 -3.69 -8.96 -10.87
C VAL A 79 -4.11 -7.58 -11.41
N ASP A 80 -3.72 -7.25 -12.65
CA ASP A 80 -4.03 -5.99 -13.32
C ASP A 80 -5.24 -6.07 -14.27
N ALA A 81 -6.13 -7.07 -14.11
CA ALA A 81 -7.41 -7.09 -14.82
C ALA A 81 -8.17 -5.79 -14.52
N LYS A 82 -8.90 -5.28 -15.53
CA LYS A 82 -9.66 -4.02 -15.42
C LYS A 82 -11.15 -4.28 -15.45
N THR A 83 -11.89 -3.62 -14.59
CA THR A 83 -13.35 -3.53 -14.67
C THR A 83 -13.78 -2.62 -15.84
N CYS A 84 -15.07 -2.57 -16.16
CA CYS A 84 -15.63 -1.65 -17.16
C CYS A 84 -15.30 -0.17 -16.89
N HIS A 85 -15.02 0.20 -15.64
CA HIS A 85 -14.55 1.53 -15.24
C HIS A 85 -13.03 1.68 -15.29
N GLY A 86 -12.30 0.68 -15.75
CA GLY A 86 -10.83 0.66 -15.77
C GLY A 86 -10.18 0.46 -14.40
N TRP A 87 -10.94 0.10 -13.37
CA TRP A 87 -10.39 -0.16 -12.04
C TRP A 87 -9.70 -1.53 -12.00
N THR A 88 -8.50 -1.56 -11.46
CA THR A 88 -7.81 -2.80 -11.13
C THR A 88 -8.12 -3.26 -9.72
N THR A 89 -7.72 -4.48 -9.39
CA THR A 89 -7.82 -5.01 -8.02
C THR A 89 -7.20 -4.06 -6.99
N LEU A 90 -6.08 -3.39 -7.33
CA LEU A 90 -5.43 -2.42 -6.46
C LEU A 90 -6.28 -1.16 -6.22
N HIS A 91 -7.01 -0.67 -7.24
CA HIS A 91 -7.97 0.44 -7.07
C HIS A 91 -9.09 0.08 -6.11
N LEU A 92 -9.65 -1.13 -6.25
CA LEU A 92 -10.74 -1.60 -5.40
C LEU A 92 -10.28 -1.78 -3.96
N ALA A 93 -9.10 -2.36 -3.74
CA ALA A 93 -8.52 -2.49 -2.41
C ALA A 93 -8.29 -1.12 -1.74
N CYS A 94 -7.94 -0.07 -2.50
CA CYS A 94 -7.78 1.30 -1.97
C CYS A 94 -9.12 2.00 -1.73
N GLY A 95 -10.13 1.78 -2.59
CA GLY A 95 -11.41 2.52 -2.54
C GLY A 95 -12.40 2.02 -1.50
N PHE A 96 -12.34 0.75 -1.13
CA PHE A 96 -13.22 0.17 -0.11
C PHE A 96 -12.64 0.22 1.30
N THR A 97 -11.72 1.17 1.55
CA THR A 97 -11.06 1.37 2.85
C THR A 97 -11.96 1.98 3.93
N GLY A 98 -13.28 1.90 3.80
CA GLY A 98 -14.23 2.48 4.78
C GLY A 98 -13.91 2.14 6.23
N ASP A 99 -13.30 0.98 6.45
CA ASP A 99 -12.64 0.58 7.68
C ASP A 99 -11.28 -0.02 7.28
N ALA A 100 -10.30 0.83 6.85
CA ALA A 100 -8.97 0.37 6.48
C ALA A 100 -8.38 -0.43 7.66
N THR A 101 -8.54 -1.74 7.57
CA THR A 101 -8.10 -2.69 8.58
C THR A 101 -6.67 -3.14 8.23
N PRO A 102 -5.93 -3.72 9.17
CA PRO A 102 -4.64 -4.37 8.86
C PRO A 102 -4.75 -5.40 7.74
N VAL A 103 -5.96 -5.94 7.50
CA VAL A 103 -6.22 -6.89 6.41
C VAL A 103 -6.11 -6.20 5.05
N VAL A 104 -6.67 -5.00 4.88
CA VAL A 104 -6.55 -4.22 3.64
C VAL A 104 -5.08 -3.88 3.36
N VAL A 105 -4.32 -3.48 4.38
CA VAL A 105 -2.87 -3.23 4.29
C VAL A 105 -2.12 -4.48 3.81
N SER A 106 -2.49 -5.66 4.35
CA SER A 106 -1.92 -6.94 3.94
C SER A 106 -2.30 -7.32 2.51
N MET A 107 -3.55 -7.04 2.09
CA MET A 107 -4.02 -7.24 0.71
C MET A 107 -3.21 -6.37 -0.27
N LEU A 108 -3.07 -5.08 0.02
CA LEU A 108 -2.27 -4.16 -0.80
C LEU A 108 -0.81 -4.62 -0.90
N SER A 109 -0.23 -5.04 0.22
CA SER A 109 1.14 -5.57 0.25
C SER A 109 1.29 -6.83 -0.63
N LEU A 110 0.31 -7.73 -0.58
CA LEU A 110 0.27 -8.93 -1.44
C LEU A 110 0.19 -8.53 -2.93
N LEU A 111 -0.75 -7.66 -3.29
CA LEU A 111 -0.94 -7.22 -4.68
C LEU A 111 0.31 -6.54 -5.24
N VAL A 112 0.94 -5.64 -4.46
CA VAL A 112 2.19 -4.99 -4.85
C VAL A 112 3.33 -6.02 -4.99
N ALA A 113 3.46 -6.96 -4.06
CA ALA A 113 4.49 -7.99 -4.10
C ALA A 113 4.32 -8.95 -5.28
N THR A 114 3.09 -9.16 -5.76
CA THR A 114 2.78 -10.00 -6.93
C THR A 114 2.84 -9.25 -8.26
N GLY A 115 3.26 -7.98 -8.25
CA GLY A 115 3.53 -7.21 -9.45
C GLY A 115 2.39 -6.32 -9.94
N ALA A 116 1.40 -6.00 -9.08
CA ALA A 116 0.36 -5.05 -9.44
C ALA A 116 0.95 -3.69 -9.88
N THR A 117 0.43 -3.16 -10.98
CA THR A 117 0.87 -1.86 -11.54
C THR A 117 0.29 -0.72 -10.70
N VAL A 118 1.12 -0.12 -9.84
CA VAL A 118 0.70 0.90 -8.84
C VAL A 118 0.21 2.20 -9.43
N ASN A 119 0.59 2.54 -10.67
CA ASN A 119 0.17 3.75 -11.39
C ASN A 119 -0.81 3.45 -12.53
N MET A 120 -1.47 2.31 -12.52
CA MET A 120 -2.50 2.00 -13.52
C MET A 120 -3.60 3.05 -13.45
N GLU A 121 -3.95 3.60 -14.61
CA GLU A 121 -5.01 4.61 -14.72
C GLU A 121 -6.37 3.96 -15.01
N ALA A 122 -7.37 4.35 -14.26
CA ALA A 122 -8.78 4.07 -14.51
C ALA A 122 -9.35 5.01 -15.61
N THR A 123 -10.65 4.89 -15.91
CA THR A 123 -11.31 5.60 -17.02
C THR A 123 -11.11 7.12 -16.98
N TYR A 124 -11.02 7.73 -15.81
CA TYR A 124 -10.82 9.19 -15.66
C TYR A 124 -9.38 9.57 -15.29
N GLY A 125 -8.42 8.66 -15.44
CA GLY A 125 -7.03 8.90 -15.10
C GLY A 125 -6.68 8.65 -13.62
N HIS A 126 -7.65 8.32 -12.76
CA HIS A 126 -7.37 8.05 -11.36
C HIS A 126 -6.47 6.83 -11.20
N THR A 127 -5.40 6.98 -10.42
CA THR A 127 -4.57 5.86 -9.99
C THR A 127 -5.07 5.28 -8.67
N PRO A 128 -4.63 4.07 -8.25
CA PRO A 128 -5.07 3.47 -7.00
C PRO A 128 -4.95 4.38 -5.77
N LEU A 129 -3.87 5.16 -5.66
CA LEU A 129 -3.67 6.12 -4.57
C LEU A 129 -4.81 7.15 -4.49
N PHE A 130 -5.30 7.63 -5.63
CA PHE A 130 -6.39 8.63 -5.72
C PHE A 130 -7.79 8.03 -5.60
N LYS A 131 -7.88 6.72 -5.34
CA LYS A 131 -9.15 6.05 -5.03
C LYS A 131 -9.47 6.05 -3.53
N ILE A 132 -8.52 6.44 -2.68
CA ILE A 132 -8.72 6.60 -1.24
C ILE A 132 -9.72 7.74 -1.01
N ASP A 133 -10.91 7.43 -0.49
CA ASP A 133 -11.99 8.38 -0.20
C ASP A 133 -12.21 8.60 1.30
N ARG A 134 -11.69 7.71 2.13
CA ARG A 134 -11.80 7.77 3.60
C ARG A 134 -10.44 7.58 4.25
N VAL A 135 -10.22 8.27 5.36
CA VAL A 135 -8.98 8.19 6.13
C VAL A 135 -9.24 7.60 7.50
N SER A 136 -8.53 6.53 7.81
CA SER A 136 -8.44 5.86 9.10
C SER A 136 -7.00 5.77 9.56
N GLU A 137 -6.74 5.20 10.73
CA GLU A 137 -5.39 4.96 11.24
C GLU A 137 -4.53 4.16 10.25
N SER A 138 -5.07 3.09 9.67
CA SER A 138 -4.34 2.25 8.72
C SER A 138 -4.12 2.89 7.34
N THR A 139 -4.74 4.03 7.05
CA THR A 139 -4.53 4.74 5.78
C THR A 139 -3.10 5.26 5.65
N ILE A 140 -2.44 5.57 6.77
CA ILE A 140 -1.01 5.94 6.78
C ILE A 140 -0.15 4.82 6.19
N ASP A 141 -0.45 3.56 6.55
CA ASP A 141 0.26 2.41 6.01
C ASP A 141 0.03 2.25 4.51
N ILE A 142 -1.19 2.49 4.04
CA ILE A 142 -1.53 2.45 2.60
C ILE A 142 -0.74 3.53 1.84
N VAL A 143 -0.75 4.77 2.36
CA VAL A 143 0.00 5.90 1.79
C VAL A 143 1.52 5.71 1.92
N THR A 144 1.97 4.81 2.76
CA THR A 144 3.38 4.39 2.86
C THR A 144 3.72 3.32 1.81
N ILE A 145 2.88 2.28 1.69
CA ILE A 145 3.11 1.14 0.78
C ILE A 145 3.11 1.59 -0.68
N LEU A 146 2.12 2.34 -1.12
CA LEU A 146 1.96 2.71 -2.52
C LEU A 146 3.09 3.61 -3.04
N PRO A 147 3.47 4.73 -2.39
CA PRO A 147 4.63 5.52 -2.81
C PRO A 147 5.96 4.77 -2.69
N ARG A 148 6.10 3.85 -1.72
CA ARG A 148 7.26 2.97 -1.63
C ARG A 148 7.38 2.06 -2.85
N ALA A 149 6.26 1.60 -3.39
CA ALA A 149 6.18 0.81 -4.61
C ALA A 149 6.27 1.67 -5.89
N GLY A 150 6.41 2.99 -5.78
CA GLY A 150 6.55 3.91 -6.91
C GLY A 150 5.26 4.59 -7.35
N ALA A 151 4.22 4.61 -6.51
CA ALA A 151 3.01 5.37 -6.81
C ALA A 151 3.31 6.87 -6.92
N SER A 152 2.76 7.50 -7.96
CA SER A 152 2.83 8.94 -8.15
C SER A 152 1.95 9.67 -7.13
N LEU A 153 2.47 10.77 -6.58
CA LEU A 153 1.71 11.69 -5.73
C LEU A 153 0.92 12.72 -6.52
N ASP A 154 0.96 12.63 -7.84
CA ASP A 154 0.21 13.48 -8.76
C ASP A 154 -0.41 12.60 -9.85
N PHE A 155 -1.60 12.95 -10.28
CA PHE A 155 -2.19 12.34 -11.45
C PHE A 155 -2.66 13.41 -12.44
N THR A 156 -2.67 13.07 -13.72
CA THR A 156 -3.18 13.94 -14.79
C THR A 156 -4.48 13.35 -15.29
N HIS A 157 -5.55 14.12 -15.15
CA HIS A 157 -6.85 13.77 -15.71
C HIS A 157 -6.82 13.77 -17.24
N ARG A 158 -7.62 12.95 -17.90
CA ARG A 158 -7.72 12.91 -19.39
C ARG A 158 -8.01 14.25 -20.04
N GLN A 159 -8.62 15.20 -19.33
CA GLN A 159 -8.87 16.57 -19.78
C GLN A 159 -7.65 17.50 -19.63
N GLY A 160 -6.50 16.98 -19.21
CA GLY A 160 -5.22 17.70 -19.16
C GLY A 160 -4.95 18.49 -17.88
N TRP A 161 -5.85 18.50 -16.87
CA TRP A 161 -5.53 19.09 -15.58
C TRP A 161 -4.84 18.06 -14.67
N THR A 162 -3.90 18.52 -13.87
CA THR A 162 -3.21 17.72 -12.88
C THR A 162 -3.76 18.00 -11.48
N ARG A 163 -3.79 16.97 -10.64
CA ARG A 163 -4.15 17.09 -9.23
C ARG A 163 -3.08 16.45 -8.37
N SER A 164 -2.69 17.14 -7.31
CA SER A 164 -1.81 16.59 -6.30
C SER A 164 -2.59 15.76 -5.28
N PHE A 165 -1.90 14.84 -4.60
CA PHE A 165 -2.54 14.04 -3.55
C PHE A 165 -2.95 14.91 -2.36
N GLU A 166 -2.23 15.99 -2.07
CA GLU A 166 -2.60 16.96 -1.04
C GLU A 166 -3.93 17.67 -1.34
N GLU A 167 -4.16 18.02 -2.61
CA GLU A 167 -5.44 18.59 -3.05
C GLU A 167 -6.56 17.55 -2.96
N HIS A 168 -6.28 16.29 -3.30
CA HIS A 168 -7.21 15.20 -3.14
C HIS A 168 -7.61 15.02 -1.68
N LEU A 169 -6.66 15.03 -0.74
CA LEU A 169 -6.90 14.96 0.69
C LEU A 169 -7.79 16.10 1.21
N ASN A 170 -7.74 17.27 0.57
CA ASN A 170 -8.54 18.43 0.98
C ASN A 170 -9.97 18.39 0.45
N GLN A 171 -10.17 17.86 -0.76
CA GLN A 171 -11.43 18.00 -1.49
C GLN A 171 -12.32 16.76 -1.46
N HIS A 172 -11.71 15.58 -1.40
CA HIS A 172 -12.42 14.30 -1.59
C HIS A 172 -12.48 13.41 -0.35
N ILE A 173 -11.74 13.76 0.71
CA ILE A 173 -11.76 12.96 1.93
C ILE A 173 -12.88 13.40 2.85
N TYR A 174 -13.69 12.45 3.25
CA TYR A 174 -14.73 12.62 4.25
C TYR A 174 -14.09 12.88 5.63
N ASN A 175 -14.13 14.08 6.14
CA ASN A 175 -13.50 14.56 7.36
C ASN A 175 -12.01 14.97 7.22
N PRO A 176 -11.72 16.05 6.45
CA PRO A 176 -10.35 16.52 6.21
C PRO A 176 -9.65 17.08 7.46
N SER A 177 -10.38 17.31 8.55
CA SER A 177 -9.84 17.86 9.80
C SER A 177 -9.35 16.80 10.79
N SER A 178 -9.39 15.51 10.43
CA SER A 178 -8.91 14.45 11.33
C SER A 178 -7.40 14.52 11.54
N ALA A 179 -6.92 14.11 12.71
CA ALA A 179 -5.49 14.04 13.03
C ALA A 179 -4.73 13.13 12.06
N HIS A 180 -5.37 12.09 11.56
CA HIS A 180 -4.78 11.16 10.59
C HIS A 180 -4.52 11.84 9.23
N VAL A 181 -5.42 12.72 8.77
CA VAL A 181 -5.20 13.52 7.55
C VAL A 181 -4.01 14.44 7.73
N GLY A 182 -3.85 15.06 8.90
CA GLY A 182 -2.67 15.87 9.22
C GLY A 182 -1.38 15.07 9.10
N ALA A 183 -1.32 13.88 9.72
CA ALA A 183 -0.14 13.01 9.65
C ALA A 183 0.18 12.55 8.21
N ILE A 184 -0.85 12.27 7.40
CA ILE A 184 -0.66 11.92 5.99
C ILE A 184 -0.12 13.10 5.20
N ARG A 185 -0.63 14.33 5.43
CA ARG A 185 -0.10 15.54 4.77
C ARG A 185 1.37 15.76 5.09
N ASP A 186 1.75 15.62 6.37
CA ASP A 186 3.13 15.79 6.81
C ASP A 186 4.05 14.74 6.14
N LEU A 187 3.58 13.50 6.04
CA LEU A 187 4.29 12.43 5.34
C LEU A 187 4.48 12.76 3.87
N VAL A 188 3.41 13.12 3.16
CA VAL A 188 3.44 13.45 1.72
C VAL A 188 4.33 14.67 1.46
N ALA A 189 4.21 15.73 2.27
CA ALA A 189 5.07 16.91 2.18
C ALA A 189 6.54 16.56 2.38
N SER A 190 6.85 15.68 3.33
CA SER A 190 8.21 15.21 3.59
C SER A 190 8.78 14.37 2.42
N VAL A 191 7.95 13.53 1.81
CA VAL A 191 8.35 12.76 0.61
C VAL A 191 8.60 13.69 -0.58
N ARG A 192 7.77 14.70 -0.81
CA ARG A 192 7.98 15.72 -1.85
C ARG A 192 9.26 16.53 -1.62
N ALA A 193 9.47 17.00 -0.40
CA ALA A 193 10.69 17.74 -0.05
C ALA A 193 11.97 16.91 -0.27
N ALA A 194 11.88 15.60 -0.10
CA ALA A 194 12.97 14.67 -0.39
C ALA A 194 13.14 14.36 -1.88
N GLY A 195 12.14 14.65 -2.72
CA GLY A 195 12.09 14.38 -4.15
C GLY A 195 11.71 12.96 -4.52
N SER A 196 11.71 12.01 -3.60
CA SER A 196 11.22 10.65 -3.79
C SER A 196 11.07 9.91 -2.47
N TRP A 197 10.25 8.85 -2.45
CA TRP A 197 10.13 7.95 -1.30
C TRP A 197 11.49 7.38 -0.86
N LYS A 198 12.29 6.92 -1.81
CA LYS A 198 13.62 6.38 -1.54
C LYS A 198 14.57 7.42 -0.91
N ALA A 199 14.48 8.67 -1.34
CA ALA A 199 15.25 9.76 -0.75
C ALA A 199 14.74 10.13 0.64
N HIS A 200 13.41 10.16 0.85
CA HIS A 200 12.77 10.37 2.15
C HIS A 200 13.25 9.34 3.18
N CYS A 201 13.20 8.06 2.87
CA CYS A 201 13.69 7.00 3.76
C CYS A 201 15.18 7.09 4.09
N ARG A 202 15.98 7.78 3.25
CA ARG A 202 17.41 8.01 3.49
C ARG A 202 17.71 9.25 4.33
N LEU A 203 16.75 10.15 4.54
CA LEU A 203 16.96 11.40 5.29
C LEU A 203 17.41 11.15 6.74
N PRO A 204 16.74 10.30 7.54
CA PRO A 204 17.19 10.02 8.91
C PRO A 204 18.60 9.46 8.93
N HIS A 205 18.92 8.57 7.99
CA HIS A 205 20.26 7.99 7.85
C HIS A 205 21.33 9.06 7.58
N LYS A 206 21.09 9.95 6.60
CA LYS A 206 22.01 11.06 6.30
C LYS A 206 22.18 12.00 7.50
N GLN A 207 21.12 12.27 8.24
CA GLN A 207 21.17 13.10 9.45
C GLN A 207 22.02 12.46 10.55
N ILE A 208 21.87 11.16 10.80
CA ILE A 208 22.68 10.42 11.77
C ILE A 208 24.16 10.45 11.37
N LEU A 209 24.48 10.17 10.11
CA LEU A 209 25.86 10.22 9.60
C LEU A 209 26.45 11.63 9.73
N ARG A 210 25.66 12.67 9.43
CA ARG A 210 26.08 14.07 9.59
C ARG A 210 26.35 14.42 11.03
N LEU A 211 25.48 14.03 11.97
CA LEU A 211 25.67 14.22 13.41
C LEU A 211 26.93 13.54 13.91
N ARG A 212 27.16 12.27 13.52
CA ARG A 212 28.40 11.54 13.87
C ARG A 212 29.65 12.27 13.38
N SER A 213 29.64 12.77 12.13
CA SER A 213 30.76 13.54 11.58
C SER A 213 31.00 14.84 12.36
N LEU A 214 29.95 15.54 12.76
CA LEU A 214 30.05 16.78 13.56
C LEU A 214 30.59 16.52 14.97
N VAL A 215 30.17 15.41 15.60
CA VAL A 215 30.66 14.98 16.90
C VAL A 215 32.13 14.57 16.83
N ALA A 216 32.52 13.76 15.81
CA ALA A 216 33.89 13.35 15.60
C ALA A 216 34.86 14.54 15.37
N ARG A 217 34.35 15.60 14.71
CA ARG A 217 35.11 16.84 14.49
C ARG A 217 35.06 17.84 15.67
N GLY A 218 34.45 17.45 16.81
CA GLY A 218 34.30 18.30 17.98
C GLY A 218 33.39 19.52 17.81
N ARG A 219 32.65 19.61 16.68
CA ARG A 219 31.73 20.73 16.40
C ARG A 219 30.41 20.67 17.14
N VAL A 220 30.04 19.49 17.64
CA VAL A 220 28.85 19.27 18.47
C VAL A 220 29.27 18.43 19.67
N LYS A 221 28.97 18.92 20.87
CA LYS A 221 29.15 18.17 22.11
C LYS A 221 27.82 17.52 22.47
N LEU A 222 27.80 16.20 22.57
CA LEU A 222 26.65 15.50 23.09
C LEU A 222 26.39 15.88 24.55
N PRO A 223 25.14 16.05 24.99
CA PRO A 223 24.81 16.21 26.39
C PRO A 223 25.45 15.08 27.17
N ARG A 224 26.21 15.39 28.22
CA ARG A 224 26.68 14.35 29.13
C ARG A 224 25.46 13.74 29.81
N ALA A 225 25.33 12.42 29.77
CA ALA A 225 24.29 11.71 30.51
C ALA A 225 24.31 12.19 31.97
N ARG A 226 23.34 13.00 32.36
CA ARG A 226 23.20 13.48 33.74
C ARG A 226 22.92 12.23 34.59
N ARG A 227 23.77 11.98 35.62
CA ARG A 227 23.48 11.02 36.67
C ARG A 227 22.07 11.34 37.17
N ARG A 228 21.18 10.36 37.15
CA ARG A 228 19.76 10.38 37.49
C ARG A 228 19.33 11.55 38.37
N SER A 229 18.55 12.46 37.79
CA SER A 229 17.64 13.31 38.54
C SER A 229 16.29 12.56 38.64
N PRO A 230 15.67 12.45 39.84
CA PRO A 230 14.46 11.64 40.02
C PRO A 230 13.20 12.16 39.34
N ARG A 231 13.23 13.27 38.62
CA ARG A 231 12.04 13.94 38.05
C ARG A 231 12.26 14.60 36.68
N GLY A 232 12.97 13.96 35.75
CA GLY A 232 13.11 14.49 34.40
C GLY A 232 12.65 13.44 33.38
N ARG A 233 11.77 13.82 32.45
CA ARG A 233 11.42 13.04 31.24
C ARG A 233 12.69 12.81 30.42
N ASP A 234 13.36 11.70 30.70
CA ASP A 234 14.44 11.20 29.89
C ASP A 234 13.76 10.47 28.71
N THR A 235 13.63 11.16 27.61
CA THR A 235 12.90 10.57 26.47
C THR A 235 13.71 9.40 25.90
N ARG A 236 13.06 8.27 25.65
CA ARG A 236 13.66 7.10 24.98
C ARG A 236 14.46 7.48 23.73
N GLN A 237 14.06 8.59 23.07
CA GLN A 237 14.71 9.14 21.89
C GLN A 237 16.09 9.72 22.15
N GLU A 238 16.30 10.42 23.27
CA GLU A 238 17.62 10.99 23.62
C GLU A 238 18.64 9.91 23.93
N ARG A 239 18.24 8.83 24.59
CA ARG A 239 19.11 7.67 24.86
C ARG A 239 19.44 6.91 23.57
N ALA A 240 18.46 6.73 22.70
CA ALA A 240 18.69 6.07 21.42
C ALA A 240 19.64 6.88 20.53
N LEU A 241 19.50 8.21 20.49
CA LEU A 241 20.41 9.11 19.76
C LEU A 241 21.82 9.10 20.37
N GLU A 242 21.95 9.13 21.68
CA GLU A 242 23.24 9.05 22.36
C GLU A 242 23.93 7.70 22.10
N PHE A 243 23.18 6.60 22.17
CA PHE A 243 23.66 5.26 21.83
C PHE A 243 24.14 5.18 20.38
N LEU A 244 23.35 5.65 19.41
CA LEU A 244 23.68 5.63 17.97
C LEU A 244 24.90 6.50 17.62
N VAL A 245 25.11 7.59 18.36
CA VAL A 245 26.22 8.53 18.08
C VAL A 245 27.51 8.11 18.80
N ARG A 246 27.44 7.53 19.99
CA ARG A 246 28.62 7.17 20.80
C ARG A 246 29.20 5.79 20.53
N GLN A 247 28.39 4.84 20.09
CA GLN A 247 28.88 3.50 19.75
C GLN A 247 29.70 3.58 18.46
N GLY A 248 31.03 3.62 18.62
CA GLY A 248 31.98 3.73 17.52
C GLY A 248 32.09 2.51 16.61
N ASP A 249 31.33 1.46 16.87
CA ASP A 249 31.29 0.26 16.06
C ASP A 249 30.34 0.44 14.87
N ASN A 250 30.94 0.65 13.70
CA ASN A 250 30.21 0.80 12.45
C ASN A 250 29.29 -0.39 12.14
N GLY A 251 29.61 -1.60 12.63
CA GLY A 251 28.82 -2.82 12.43
C GLY A 251 27.43 -2.75 13.06
N ILE A 252 27.31 -2.29 14.32
CA ILE A 252 26.02 -2.18 15.02
C ILE A 252 25.13 -1.13 14.35
N VAL A 253 25.68 0.02 13.98
CA VAL A 253 24.93 1.08 13.29
C VAL A 253 24.49 0.60 11.91
N TRP A 254 25.33 -0.10 11.17
CA TRP A 254 24.97 -0.68 9.88
C TRP A 254 23.90 -1.78 10.04
N ASN A 255 23.94 -2.59 11.06
CA ASN A 255 22.92 -3.60 11.34
C ASN A 255 21.56 -2.97 11.71
N ILE A 256 21.54 -1.92 12.52
CA ILE A 256 20.32 -1.16 12.83
C ILE A 256 19.79 -0.48 11.56
N LEU A 257 20.66 0.11 10.76
CA LEU A 257 20.28 0.79 9.52
C LEU A 257 19.87 -0.21 8.41
N SER A 258 20.46 -1.41 8.38
CA SER A 258 20.03 -2.48 7.45
C SER A 258 18.70 -3.10 7.90
N PHE A 259 18.45 -3.24 9.20
CA PHE A 259 17.14 -3.63 9.74
C PHE A 259 16.06 -2.62 9.36
N TRP A 260 16.32 -1.32 9.53
CA TRP A 260 15.42 -0.26 9.07
C TRP A 260 15.24 -0.25 7.54
N ARG A 261 16.28 -0.60 6.79
CA ARG A 261 16.22 -0.72 5.34
C ARG A 261 15.37 -1.91 4.86
N ALA A 262 15.28 -2.96 5.65
CA ALA A 262 14.43 -4.13 5.37
C ALA A 262 12.99 -3.93 5.85
N THR A 263 12.77 -3.03 6.81
CA THR A 263 11.45 -2.79 7.44
C THR A 263 10.73 -1.58 6.86
N TYR A 264 11.45 -0.71 6.13
CA TYR A 264 10.95 0.48 5.43
C TYR A 264 11.46 0.46 3.98
#